data_def098346640551197a400df8c120608
#
_entry.id   def098346640551197a400df8c120608
#
_cell.length_a   1.000
_cell.length_b   1.000
_cell.length_c   1.000
_cell.angle_alpha   90.00
_cell.angle_beta   90.00
_cell.angle_gamma   90.00
#
_symmetry.space_group_name_H-M   'P 1'
#
loop_
_entity.id
_entity.type
_entity.pdbx_description
1 polymer ?
#
loop_
_entity_poly.entity_id
_entity_poly.type
_entity_poly.pdbx_seq_one_letter_code
_entity_poly.pdbx_strand_id
1 'polypeptide(L)'
;MASSIGVLVKFNLFIQAYVPMYFDRIPELVETYNHNINSGLFDKVYLVSDADVSSIYKESDIVKNIIIKKARNFNTIFRIINMCTGEKDINVFANSDIKFDETIKLASRMKNYEAYALTRYDIYEDSDEHQLKPGMKCYGITVLSGEKR
;
A
#
# COMPACT_ATOMS: atom_id res chain seq x y z
N MET A 1 -0.34 -30.47 -9.25
CA MET A 1 -0.35 -29.90 -9.36
C MET A 1 -1.14 -29.37 -9.12
N ALA A 2 -1.32 -29.05 -9.03
CA ALA A 2 -1.76 -28.48 -8.97
C ALA A 2 -2.30 -27.86 -8.70
N SER A 3 -2.76 -28.05 -8.46
CA SER A 3 -3.16 -27.44 -8.23
C SER A 3 -3.10 -26.47 -7.70
N SER A 4 -2.52 -26.71 -7.25
CA SER A 4 -1.82 -25.70 -6.93
C SER A 4 -2.03 -24.64 -7.81
N ILE A 5 -2.36 -25.01 -8.71
CA ILE A 5 -2.85 -24.25 -9.44
C ILE A 5 -3.68 -23.40 -8.91
N GLY A 6 -3.71 -23.50 -7.84
CA GLY A 6 -4.47 -22.73 -7.16
C GLY A 6 -4.48 -21.33 -7.55
N VAL A 7 -5.39 -20.66 -7.20
CA VAL A 7 -5.56 -19.29 -7.52
C VAL A 7 -4.42 -18.51 -6.90
N LEU A 8 -3.59 -17.93 -7.73
CA LEU A 8 -2.61 -16.97 -7.28
C LEU A 8 -3.35 -15.72 -6.86
N VAL A 9 -3.31 -15.44 -5.58
CA VAL A 9 -3.91 -14.22 -5.03
C VAL A 9 -3.01 -13.04 -5.38
N LYS A 10 -3.58 -12.06 -6.05
CA LYS A 10 -2.86 -10.83 -6.37
C LYS A 10 -2.91 -9.87 -5.19
N PHE A 11 -1.78 -9.25 -4.93
CA PHE A 11 -1.67 -8.21 -3.92
C PHE A 11 -1.45 -6.87 -4.62
N ASN A 12 -2.33 -5.92 -4.36
CA ASN A 12 -2.24 -4.58 -4.91
C ASN A 12 -2.01 -3.58 -3.78
N LEU A 13 -1.11 -2.65 -3.99
CA LEU A 13 -0.82 -1.60 -3.02
C LEU A 13 -1.37 -0.27 -3.53
N PHE A 14 -2.18 0.38 -2.72
CA PHE A 14 -2.68 1.72 -2.99
C PHE A 14 -2.03 2.68 -2.00
N ILE A 15 -1.26 3.62 -2.52
CA ILE A 15 -0.54 4.58 -1.71
C ILE A 15 -1.20 5.95 -1.88
N GLN A 16 -1.51 6.58 -0.76
CA GLN A 16 -1.93 7.97 -0.79
C GLN A 16 -0.67 8.83 -0.94
N ALA A 17 -0.37 9.20 -2.19
CA ALA A 17 0.86 9.87 -2.55
C ALA A 17 0.70 11.39 -2.51
N TYR A 18 1.78 12.08 -2.16
CA TYR A 18 1.80 13.53 -2.15
C TYR A 18 3.25 14.02 -2.27
N VAL A 19 3.40 15.26 -2.71
CA VAL A 19 4.69 15.93 -2.68
C VAL A 19 4.76 16.70 -1.35
N PRO A 20 5.71 16.38 -0.46
CA PRO A 20 5.76 17.03 0.83
C PRO A 20 6.14 18.50 0.70
N MET A 21 5.59 19.32 1.59
CA MET A 21 5.91 20.73 1.66
C MET A 21 7.37 20.96 2.03
N TYR A 22 7.93 20.06 2.85
CA TYR A 22 9.33 20.14 3.29
C TYR A 22 10.16 19.10 2.55
N PHE A 23 11.22 19.56 1.90
CA PHE A 23 12.06 18.70 1.07
C PHE A 23 12.86 17.65 1.85
N ASP A 24 13.04 17.84 3.14
CA ASP A 24 13.75 16.88 3.98
C ASP A 24 13.06 15.53 4.09
N ARG A 25 11.76 15.48 3.79
CA ARG A 25 11.01 14.22 3.79
C ARG A 25 11.11 13.45 2.48
N ILE A 26 11.59 14.07 1.42
CA ILE A 26 11.62 13.43 0.10
C ILE A 26 12.50 12.17 0.10
N PRO A 27 13.70 12.15 0.66
CA PRO A 27 14.52 10.95 0.65
C PRO A 27 13.82 9.75 1.32
N GLU A 28 13.14 9.99 2.42
CA GLU A 28 12.39 8.94 3.13
C GLU A 28 11.27 8.36 2.25
N LEU A 29 10.51 9.23 1.62
CA LEU A 29 9.40 8.80 0.76
C LEU A 29 9.89 8.07 -0.47
N VAL A 30 10.96 8.52 -1.09
CA VAL A 30 11.56 7.87 -2.25
C VAL A 30 12.11 6.50 -1.88
N GLU A 31 12.81 6.41 -0.76
CA GLU A 31 13.35 5.14 -0.28
C GLU A 31 12.23 4.13 -0.01
N THR A 32 11.18 4.58 0.66
CA THR A 32 10.02 3.73 0.96
C THR A 32 9.34 3.24 -0.31
N TYR A 33 9.13 4.14 -1.25
CA TYR A 33 8.54 3.81 -2.54
C TYR A 33 9.37 2.76 -3.28
N ASN A 34 10.68 3.01 -3.39
CA ASN A 34 11.59 2.08 -4.07
C ASN A 34 11.61 0.71 -3.40
N HIS A 35 11.61 0.68 -2.08
CA HIS A 35 11.54 -0.58 -1.34
C HIS A 35 10.29 -1.36 -1.72
N ASN A 36 9.14 -0.71 -1.70
CA ASN A 36 7.86 -1.39 -1.94
C ASN A 36 7.71 -1.88 -3.39
N ILE A 37 8.11 -1.09 -4.37
CA ILE A 37 7.98 -1.49 -5.77
C ILE A 37 8.98 -2.58 -6.16
N ASN A 38 10.12 -2.66 -5.48
CA ASN A 38 11.16 -3.64 -5.77
C ASN A 38 11.08 -4.89 -4.89
N SER A 39 10.17 -4.90 -3.94
CA SER A 39 10.07 -5.99 -2.96
C SER A 39 9.56 -7.31 -3.54
N GLY A 40 8.87 -7.28 -4.65
CA GLY A 40 8.19 -8.46 -5.19
C GLY A 40 6.92 -8.84 -4.45
N LEU A 41 6.51 -8.03 -3.47
CA LEU A 41 5.33 -8.33 -2.65
C LEU A 41 4.02 -7.96 -3.35
N PHE A 42 4.05 -6.99 -4.26
CA PHE A 42 2.86 -6.45 -4.89
C PHE A 42 2.90 -6.65 -6.39
N ASP A 43 1.76 -7.07 -6.95
CA ASP A 43 1.60 -7.22 -8.39
C ASP A 43 1.40 -5.87 -9.08
N LYS A 44 0.70 -4.97 -8.41
CA LYS A 44 0.46 -3.60 -8.87
C LYS A 44 0.56 -2.63 -7.72
N VAL A 45 1.05 -1.44 -8.02
CA VAL A 45 1.11 -0.33 -7.07
C VAL A 45 0.40 0.86 -7.69
N TYR A 46 -0.56 1.42 -6.98
CA TYR A 46 -1.33 2.56 -7.44
C TYR A 46 -0.99 3.76 -6.58
N LEU A 47 -0.53 4.83 -7.20
CA LEU A 47 -0.28 6.10 -6.52
C LEU A 47 -1.52 6.96 -6.69
N VAL A 48 -2.24 7.15 -5.61
CA VAL A 48 -3.47 7.95 -5.60
C VAL A 48 -3.13 9.33 -5.04
N SER A 49 -3.34 10.36 -5.83
CA SER A 49 -2.96 11.72 -5.45
C SER A 49 -3.95 12.74 -6.00
N ASP A 50 -3.90 13.94 -5.47
CA ASP A 50 -4.69 15.06 -5.99
C ASP A 50 -3.88 15.97 -6.91
N ALA A 51 -2.60 15.65 -7.11
CA ALA A 51 -1.70 16.39 -7.99
C ALA A 51 -0.68 15.43 -8.59
N ASP A 52 0.08 15.91 -9.57
CA ASP A 52 1.14 15.13 -10.19
C ASP A 52 2.29 14.95 -9.18
N VAL A 53 2.64 13.70 -8.93
CA VAL A 53 3.72 13.32 -8.00
C VAL A 53 4.93 12.70 -8.74
N SER A 54 4.99 12.81 -10.05
CA SER A 54 6.05 12.19 -10.86
C SER A 54 7.44 12.76 -10.57
N SER A 55 7.52 13.92 -9.96
CA SER A 55 8.81 14.50 -9.55
C SER A 55 9.51 13.67 -8.46
N ILE A 56 8.76 12.90 -7.69
CA ILE A 56 9.27 12.08 -6.59
C ILE A 56 9.17 10.60 -6.89
N TYR A 57 8.04 10.17 -7.42
CA TYR A 57 7.75 8.77 -7.64
C TYR A 57 7.94 8.44 -9.12
N LYS A 58 9.09 7.85 -9.44
CA LYS A 58 9.44 7.52 -10.82
C LYS A 58 8.58 6.39 -11.36
N GLU A 59 8.40 6.38 -12.67
CA GLU A 59 7.64 5.35 -13.34
C GLU A 59 8.25 3.97 -13.14
N SER A 60 7.40 2.96 -13.13
CA SER A 60 7.76 1.56 -13.05
C SER A 60 6.66 0.76 -13.76
N ASP A 61 7.02 -0.42 -14.24
CA ASP A 61 6.08 -1.29 -14.96
C ASP A 61 4.86 -1.68 -14.13
N ILE A 62 5.03 -1.78 -12.81
CA ILE A 62 3.93 -2.18 -11.92
C ILE A 62 3.16 -1.00 -11.35
N VAL A 63 3.61 0.22 -11.60
CA VAL A 63 3.05 1.42 -10.98
C VAL A 63 2.09 2.14 -11.91
N LYS A 64 0.95 2.55 -11.39
CA LYS A 64 -0.02 3.37 -12.09
C LYS A 64 -0.37 4.59 -11.24
N ASN A 65 -0.34 5.76 -11.88
CA ASN A 65 -0.73 7.00 -11.22
C ASN A 65 -2.21 7.27 -11.44
N ILE A 66 -2.90 7.64 -10.36
CA ILE A 66 -4.31 8.01 -10.39
C ILE A 66 -4.43 9.38 -9.73
N ILE A 67 -4.76 10.39 -10.53
CA ILE A 67 -4.88 11.77 -10.06
C ILE A 67 -6.36 12.11 -9.96
N ILE A 68 -6.81 12.45 -8.76
CA ILE A 68 -8.20 12.78 -8.49
C ILE A 68 -8.29 13.92 -7.47
N LYS A 69 -9.33 14.73 -7.60
CA LYS A 69 -9.49 15.92 -6.73
C LYS A 69 -9.72 15.57 -5.25
N LYS A 70 -10.28 14.40 -4.97
CA LYS A 70 -10.64 13.99 -3.60
C LYS A 70 -9.84 12.78 -3.14
N ALA A 71 -8.54 12.77 -3.41
CA ALA A 71 -7.67 11.64 -3.09
C ALA A 71 -7.63 11.27 -1.61
N ARG A 72 -8.00 12.18 -0.72
CA ARG A 72 -8.01 11.93 0.72
C ARG A 72 -9.34 11.41 1.26
N ASN A 73 -10.34 11.27 0.41
CA ASN A 73 -11.65 10.79 0.81
C ASN A 73 -11.69 9.27 0.71
N PHE A 74 -11.99 8.58 1.80
CA PHE A 74 -12.03 7.12 1.82
C PHE A 74 -13.04 6.53 0.84
N ASN A 75 -14.20 7.16 0.68
CA ASN A 75 -15.16 6.67 -0.30
C ASN A 75 -14.61 6.68 -1.71
N THR A 76 -13.87 7.72 -2.05
CA THR A 76 -13.21 7.83 -3.35
C THR A 76 -12.14 6.76 -3.50
N ILE A 77 -11.33 6.53 -2.46
CA ILE A 77 -10.30 5.50 -2.47
C ILE A 77 -10.92 4.12 -2.68
N PHE A 78 -11.98 3.80 -1.96
CA PHE A 78 -12.63 2.49 -2.08
C PHE A 78 -13.25 2.30 -3.46
N ARG A 79 -13.80 3.35 -4.07
CA ARG A 79 -14.28 3.27 -5.45
C ARG A 79 -13.15 2.98 -6.43
N ILE A 80 -12.00 3.60 -6.24
CA ILE A 80 -10.82 3.36 -7.08
C ILE A 80 -10.38 1.91 -6.94
N ILE A 81 -10.30 1.40 -5.72
CA ILE A 81 -9.95 0.01 -5.48
C ILE A 81 -10.92 -0.91 -6.22
N ASN A 82 -12.21 -0.64 -6.11
CA ASN A 82 -13.23 -1.44 -6.78
C ASN A 82 -13.10 -1.41 -8.30
N MET A 83 -12.72 -0.27 -8.86
CA MET A 83 -12.58 -0.12 -10.31
C MET A 83 -11.31 -0.78 -10.85
N CYS A 84 -10.25 -0.84 -10.07
CA CYS A 84 -8.94 -1.26 -10.52
C CYS A 84 -8.63 -2.73 -10.26
N THR A 85 -9.38 -3.40 -9.40
CA THR A 85 -9.01 -4.73 -8.89
C THR A 85 -10.11 -5.76 -9.05
N GLY A 86 -9.70 -7.03 -9.02
CA GLY A 86 -10.61 -8.16 -9.10
C GLY A 86 -11.19 -8.56 -7.74
N GLU A 87 -12.20 -9.42 -7.76
CA GLU A 87 -12.90 -9.84 -6.54
C GLU A 87 -12.03 -10.59 -5.56
N LYS A 88 -11.03 -11.29 -6.05
CA LYS A 88 -10.17 -12.14 -5.20
C LYS A 88 -8.84 -11.48 -4.87
N ASP A 89 -8.64 -10.25 -5.32
CA ASP A 89 -7.41 -9.54 -5.02
C ASP A 89 -7.39 -9.09 -3.57
N ILE A 90 -6.21 -9.09 -2.98
CA ILE A 90 -5.96 -8.47 -1.69
C ILE A 90 -5.47 -7.06 -1.96
N ASN A 91 -6.15 -6.10 -1.40
CA ASN A 91 -5.84 -4.70 -1.63
C ASN A 91 -5.35 -4.06 -0.34
N VAL A 92 -4.16 -3.49 -0.39
CA VAL A 92 -3.53 -2.83 0.74
C VAL A 92 -3.60 -1.34 0.50
N PHE A 93 -4.14 -0.60 1.44
CA PHE A 93 -4.14 0.86 1.37
C PHE A 93 -3.25 1.40 2.48
N ALA A 94 -2.32 2.27 2.13
CA ALA A 94 -1.33 2.76 3.08
C ALA A 94 -0.91 4.20 2.78
N ASN A 95 -0.37 4.84 3.80
CA ASN A 95 0.35 6.09 3.64
C ASN A 95 1.66 5.85 2.90
N SER A 96 2.22 6.92 2.33
CA SER A 96 3.43 6.84 1.50
C SER A 96 4.71 6.53 2.26
N ASP A 97 4.70 6.60 3.58
CA ASP A 97 5.88 6.35 4.42
C ASP A 97 5.90 4.96 5.07
N ILE A 98 5.08 4.04 4.59
CA ILE A 98 5.00 2.68 5.14
C ILE A 98 5.77 1.71 4.25
N LYS A 99 6.78 1.07 4.81
CA LYS A 99 7.48 -0.05 4.16
C LYS A 99 6.82 -1.35 4.54
N PHE A 100 6.68 -2.23 3.56
CA PHE A 100 6.11 -3.56 3.78
C PHE A 100 7.18 -4.63 3.73
N ASP A 101 6.98 -5.68 4.49
CA ASP A 101 7.78 -6.89 4.42
C ASP A 101 6.87 -8.08 4.07
N GLU A 102 7.46 -9.26 4.02
CA GLU A 102 6.74 -10.47 3.59
C GLU A 102 5.60 -10.87 4.53
N THR A 103 5.51 -10.31 5.73
CA THR A 103 4.39 -10.60 6.63
C THR A 103 3.06 -10.11 6.06
N ILE A 104 3.08 -9.16 5.10
CA ILE A 104 1.84 -8.73 4.44
C ILE A 104 1.15 -9.90 3.73
N LYS A 105 1.88 -10.92 3.33
CA LYS A 105 1.31 -12.10 2.66
C LYS A 105 0.39 -12.91 3.56
N LEU A 106 0.45 -12.72 4.87
CA LEU A 106 -0.49 -13.35 5.79
C LEU A 106 -1.93 -12.89 5.53
N ALA A 107 -2.11 -11.75 4.88
CA ALA A 107 -3.43 -11.26 4.50
C ALA A 107 -4.12 -12.18 3.48
N SER A 108 -3.41 -13.11 2.86
CA SER A 108 -4.03 -14.10 1.98
C SER A 108 -5.07 -14.98 2.71
N ARG A 109 -5.02 -14.98 4.04
CA ARG A 109 -5.99 -15.71 4.88
C ARG A 109 -7.29 -14.96 5.08
N MET A 110 -7.38 -13.72 4.59
CA MET A 110 -8.62 -12.95 4.73
C MET A 110 -9.75 -13.61 3.97
N LYS A 111 -10.90 -13.61 4.59
CA LYS A 111 -12.15 -14.05 3.97
C LYS A 111 -12.81 -12.84 3.31
N ASN A 112 -13.78 -13.12 2.45
CA ASN A 112 -14.58 -12.07 1.83
C ASN A 112 -15.23 -11.18 2.89
N TYR A 113 -15.30 -9.90 2.61
CA TYR A 113 -15.87 -8.88 3.49
C TYR A 113 -15.08 -8.61 4.77
N GLU A 114 -13.84 -9.10 4.84
CA GLU A 114 -12.96 -8.78 5.95
C GLU A 114 -12.03 -7.63 5.60
N ALA A 115 -11.66 -6.87 6.60
CA ALA A 115 -10.64 -5.83 6.49
C ALA A 115 -9.75 -5.90 7.73
N TYR A 116 -8.44 -5.81 7.53
CA TYR A 116 -7.47 -5.79 8.62
C TYR A 116 -6.88 -4.40 8.73
N ALA A 117 -6.84 -3.89 9.96
CA ALA A 117 -6.07 -2.70 10.27
C ALA A 117 -4.78 -3.16 10.93
N LEU A 118 -3.66 -2.94 10.24
CA LEU A 118 -2.39 -3.50 10.68
C LEU A 118 -1.64 -2.54 11.58
N THR A 119 -0.95 -3.10 12.55
CA THR A 119 -0.05 -2.37 13.41
C THR A 119 1.27 -2.16 12.69
N ARG A 120 1.87 -1.00 12.85
CA ARG A 120 3.17 -0.69 12.29
C ARG A 120 4.22 -0.63 13.39
N TYR A 121 5.46 -0.81 12.99
CA TYR A 121 6.61 -0.57 13.85
C TYR A 121 7.37 0.64 13.32
N ASP A 122 7.90 1.45 14.22
CA ASP A 122 8.78 2.53 13.82
C ASP A 122 10.17 1.97 13.56
N ILE A 123 10.84 2.51 12.53
CA ILE A 123 12.23 2.17 12.21
C ILE A 123 13.08 3.36 12.66
N TYR A 124 14.06 3.09 13.51
CA TYR A 124 14.98 4.11 13.97
C TYR A 124 16.26 4.08 13.16
N GLU A 125 16.84 5.27 12.91
CA GLU A 125 18.06 5.39 12.11
C GLU A 125 19.23 4.58 12.64
N ASP A 126 19.33 4.47 13.97
CA ASP A 126 20.44 3.81 14.65
C ASP A 126 20.23 2.31 14.84
N SER A 127 19.15 1.78 14.32
CA SER A 127 18.76 0.40 14.62
C SER A 127 18.02 -0.20 13.44
N ASP A 128 18.37 -1.45 13.14
CA ASP A 128 17.62 -2.24 12.17
C ASP A 128 16.39 -2.87 12.80
N GLU A 129 16.19 -2.65 14.09
CA GLU A 129 15.04 -3.23 14.79
C GLU A 129 13.78 -2.42 14.58
N HIS A 130 12.71 -3.13 14.35
CA HIS A 130 11.39 -2.55 14.24
C HIS A 130 10.74 -2.58 15.61
N GLN A 131 10.35 -1.42 16.12
CA GLN A 131 9.76 -1.32 17.44
C GLN A 131 8.36 -0.73 17.38
N LEU A 132 7.44 -1.41 18.06
CA LEU A 132 6.09 -0.89 18.25
C LEU A 132 6.09 -0.06 19.53
N LYS A 133 5.74 1.22 19.41
CA LYS A 133 5.62 2.08 20.57
C LYS A 133 4.38 1.72 21.38
N PRO A 134 4.48 1.65 22.71
CA PRO A 134 3.30 1.41 23.54
C PRO A 134 2.20 2.43 23.28
N GLY A 135 0.98 1.97 23.17
CA GLY A 135 -0.16 2.81 22.92
C GLY A 135 -0.31 3.30 21.49
N MET A 136 0.60 2.94 20.61
CA MET A 136 0.50 3.32 19.21
C MET A 136 -0.67 2.62 18.56
N LYS A 137 -1.44 3.38 17.79
CA LYS A 137 -2.49 2.82 16.94
C LYS A 137 -1.98 2.70 15.52
N CYS A 138 -2.52 1.72 14.81
CA CYS A 138 -2.20 1.57 13.41
C CYS A 138 -3.05 2.52 12.58
N TYR A 139 -2.40 3.48 11.94
CA TYR A 139 -3.06 4.40 11.02
C TYR A 139 -2.42 4.28 9.64
N GLY A 140 -3.23 4.51 8.63
CA GLY A 140 -2.73 4.59 7.27
C GLY A 140 -2.45 3.27 6.59
N ILE A 141 -2.78 2.15 7.23
CA ILE A 141 -2.68 0.83 6.62
C ILE A 141 -4.02 0.13 6.75
N THR A 142 -4.63 -0.19 5.63
CA THR A 142 -5.87 -0.97 5.61
C THR A 142 -5.73 -2.03 4.54
N VAL A 143 -5.96 -3.27 4.91
CA VAL A 143 -5.92 -4.39 3.97
C VAL A 143 -7.34 -4.86 3.76
N LEU A 144 -7.75 -4.92 2.50
CA LEU A 144 -9.11 -5.29 2.12
C LEU A 144 -9.08 -6.54 1.25
N SER A 145 -10.02 -7.44 1.49
CA SER A 145 -10.26 -8.53 0.55
C SER A 145 -10.80 -7.96 -0.76
N GLY A 146 -10.65 -8.70 -1.83
CA GLY A 146 -11.14 -8.27 -3.12
C GLY A 146 -12.66 -8.27 -3.26
N GLU A 147 -13.35 -8.86 -2.30
CA GLU A 147 -14.81 -8.86 -2.31
C GLU A 147 -15.28 -7.53 -1.76
N LYS A 148 -15.77 -6.67 -2.61
CA LYS A 148 -16.10 -5.31 -2.23
C LYS A 148 -17.54 -5.15 -1.88
N ARG A 149 -17.77 -4.13 -1.17
CA ARG A 149 -19.11 -3.75 -0.77
C ARG A 149 -19.50 -2.45 -1.37
#